data_2bffe3caf2eb76a45df52bf796febf62
#
_entry.id   2bffe3caf2eb76a45df52bf796febf62
#
_cell.length_a   1.000
_cell.length_b   1.000
_cell.length_c   1.000
_cell.angle_alpha   90.00
_cell.angle_beta   90.00
_cell.angle_gamma   90.00
#
_symmetry.space_group_name_H-M   'P 1'
#
loop_
_entity.id
_entity.type
_entity.pdbx_description
1 polymer ?
#
loop_
_entity_poly.entity_id
_entity_poly.type
_entity_poly.pdbx_seq_one_letter_code
_entity_poly.pdbx_strand_id
1 'polypeptide(L)'
;RDTDRSRGLGDVYKRQALSRENEYGKNEMWYVLEHEEGAGIYCGFKQDMTREQVQEALTDGSILSLLNWIPVEDGKAYYIPAGTVHAIGKGVVVCEIQQSSNCTYRLYDYDRTDRYGNRRQLHVEKALEVMDYHRYELPQFQDETVVKDTYTCRILSRCKYFECASYQIHGTAELPAYSDSFSSLVCVKGSGTLYKQDEKMQFSVGDSFFVPCSGEKIRAEGDCELILTHI
;
A
#
# COMPACT_ATOMS: atom_id res chain seq x y z
N ARG A 1 3.74 16.24 -10.27
CA ARG A 1 4.13 14.82 -10.22
C ARG A 1 5.63 14.77 -9.95
N ASP A 2 6.00 14.34 -8.76
CA ASP A 2 7.39 14.23 -8.35
C ASP A 2 7.80 12.75 -8.49
N THR A 3 7.98 12.30 -9.73
CA THR A 3 8.26 10.90 -10.10
C THR A 3 9.69 10.45 -9.73
N ASP A 4 10.50 11.33 -9.16
CA ASP A 4 11.92 11.08 -8.87
C ASP A 4 12.20 10.65 -7.42
N ARG A 5 11.16 10.36 -6.63
CA ARG A 5 11.29 10.03 -5.20
C ARG A 5 10.97 8.58 -4.91
N SER A 6 11.99 7.72 -4.82
CA SER A 6 11.84 6.49 -4.05
C SER A 6 11.63 6.84 -2.58
N ARG A 7 10.67 6.18 -1.90
CA ARG A 7 10.48 6.33 -0.44
C ARG A 7 11.54 5.51 0.28
N GLY A 8 12.04 6.01 1.42
CA GLY A 8 13.05 5.32 2.23
C GLY A 8 12.50 4.04 2.86
N LEU A 9 13.40 3.10 3.18
CA LEU A 9 13.09 1.80 3.76
C LEU A 9 12.62 1.91 5.22
N GLY A 10 11.52 1.26 5.58
CA GLY A 10 11.20 0.87 6.95
C GLY A 10 9.81 1.19 7.49
N ASP A 11 9.16 0.16 8.01
CA ASP A 11 7.99 0.25 8.88
C ASP A 11 8.06 -0.70 10.09
N VAL A 12 7.24 -0.44 11.12
CA VAL A 12 7.44 -0.90 12.50
C VAL A 12 6.56 -2.07 12.90
N TYR A 13 7.09 -3.02 13.69
CA TYR A 13 6.34 -4.09 14.33
C TYR A 13 5.38 -3.56 15.41
N LYS A 14 4.09 -4.00 15.39
CA LYS A 14 2.97 -3.39 16.11
C LYS A 14 3.13 -3.20 17.62
N ARG A 15 3.67 -4.19 18.35
CA ARG A 15 3.75 -4.12 19.83
C ARG A 15 4.80 -3.15 20.33
N GLN A 16 5.90 -3.01 19.61
CA GLN A 16 7.02 -2.17 20.02
C GLN A 16 6.78 -0.70 19.64
N ALA A 17 6.11 -0.43 18.52
CA ALA A 17 5.67 0.91 18.19
C ALA A 17 4.70 1.48 19.23
N LEU A 18 3.74 0.67 19.66
CA LEU A 18 2.77 1.09 20.69
C LEU A 18 3.44 1.43 22.03
N SER A 19 4.45 0.65 22.45
CA SER A 19 5.14 0.87 23.74
C SER A 19 6.06 2.09 23.74
N ARG A 20 6.53 2.54 22.59
CA ARG A 20 7.54 3.62 22.48
C ARG A 20 7.00 4.93 21.94
N GLU A 21 6.17 4.87 20.91
CA GLU A 21 5.67 6.04 20.21
C GLU A 21 4.16 6.25 20.44
N ASN A 22 3.51 5.37 21.20
CA ASN A 22 2.05 5.30 21.37
C ASN A 22 1.32 5.16 20.01
N GLU A 23 1.99 4.59 19.01
CA GLU A 23 1.46 4.33 17.67
C GLU A 23 1.62 2.84 17.31
N TYR A 24 0.78 2.35 16.43
CA TYR A 24 0.84 0.98 15.92
C TYR A 24 1.71 0.92 14.68
N GLY A 25 2.47 -0.18 14.51
CA GLY A 25 3.02 -0.54 13.20
C GLY A 25 1.87 -0.76 12.20
N LYS A 26 2.09 -0.46 10.93
CA LYS A 26 1.07 -0.50 9.89
C LYS A 26 1.29 -1.65 8.92
N ASN A 27 0.20 -2.31 8.55
CA ASN A 27 0.15 -3.11 7.33
C ASN A 27 -0.28 -2.20 6.19
N GLU A 28 0.26 -2.46 5.02
CA GLU A 28 0.03 -1.67 3.83
C GLU A 28 -0.33 -2.56 2.63
N MET A 29 -1.03 -1.98 1.70
CA MET A 29 -1.22 -2.52 0.37
C MET A 29 -0.88 -1.42 -0.65
N TRP A 30 0.00 -1.73 -1.60
CA TRP A 30 0.33 -0.88 -2.72
C TRP A 30 -0.32 -1.41 -3.98
N TYR A 31 -1.19 -0.63 -4.57
CA TYR A 31 -1.77 -0.89 -5.88
C TYR A 31 -1.04 -0.06 -6.93
N VAL A 32 -0.39 -0.72 -7.90
CA VAL A 32 0.40 -0.02 -8.93
C VAL A 32 -0.52 0.61 -9.95
N LEU A 33 -0.42 1.92 -10.10
CA LEU A 33 -1.19 2.71 -11.07
C LEU A 33 -0.46 2.84 -12.40
N GLU A 34 0.85 3.15 -12.35
CA GLU A 34 1.73 3.35 -13.49
C GLU A 34 3.15 2.95 -13.10
N HIS A 35 3.93 2.43 -14.05
CA HIS A 35 5.35 2.20 -13.87
C HIS A 35 6.15 2.49 -15.14
N GLU A 36 7.41 2.87 -14.98
CA GLU A 36 8.39 2.97 -16.07
C GLU A 36 9.00 1.59 -16.35
N GLU A 37 9.51 1.38 -17.57
CA GLU A 37 10.19 0.13 -17.94
C GLU A 37 11.33 -0.21 -16.96
N GLY A 38 11.34 -1.44 -16.44
CA GLY A 38 12.33 -1.93 -15.48
C GLY A 38 12.13 -1.42 -14.04
N ALA A 39 11.08 -0.65 -13.78
CA ALA A 39 10.76 -0.20 -12.43
C ALA A 39 10.28 -1.36 -11.53
N GLY A 40 10.45 -1.20 -10.22
CA GLY A 40 10.11 -2.22 -9.24
C GLY A 40 10.08 -1.67 -7.83
N ILE A 41 9.87 -2.57 -6.89
CA ILE A 41 9.87 -2.27 -5.46
C ILE A 41 10.90 -3.16 -4.75
N TYR A 42 11.47 -2.64 -3.67
CA TYR A 42 12.13 -3.50 -2.68
C TYR A 42 11.10 -3.96 -1.67
N CYS A 43 11.04 -5.27 -1.36
CA CYS A 43 10.11 -5.79 -0.37
C CYS A 43 10.68 -7.03 0.32
N GLY A 44 11.06 -6.85 1.59
CA GLY A 44 11.57 -7.87 2.49
C GLY A 44 12.89 -8.51 2.07
N PHE A 45 13.40 -9.38 2.94
CA PHE A 45 14.67 -10.07 2.74
C PHE A 45 14.54 -11.27 1.80
N LYS A 46 15.61 -11.57 1.05
CA LYS A 46 15.71 -12.75 0.17
C LYS A 46 15.81 -14.07 0.93
N GLN A 47 16.29 -14.01 2.16
CA GLN A 47 16.48 -15.14 3.08
C GLN A 47 16.35 -14.66 4.51
N ASP A 48 16.31 -15.59 5.48
CA ASP A 48 16.37 -15.24 6.89
C ASP A 48 17.69 -14.53 7.20
N MET A 49 17.61 -13.43 7.93
CA MET A 49 18.75 -12.60 8.30
C MET A 49 18.89 -12.54 9.81
N THR A 50 20.09 -12.20 10.28
CA THR A 50 20.29 -11.78 11.67
C THR A 50 20.43 -10.27 11.77
N ARG A 51 20.23 -9.73 12.96
CA ARG A 51 20.43 -8.30 13.24
C ARG A 51 21.84 -7.84 12.84
N GLU A 52 22.84 -8.65 13.16
CA GLU A 52 24.26 -8.35 12.91
C GLU A 52 24.54 -8.27 11.40
N GLN A 53 24.01 -9.20 10.62
CA GLN A 53 24.15 -9.20 9.15
C GLN A 53 23.52 -7.96 8.51
N VAL A 54 22.35 -7.56 8.98
CA VAL A 54 21.68 -6.34 8.48
C VAL A 54 22.48 -5.10 8.87
N GLN A 55 23.01 -5.06 10.10
CA GLN A 55 23.82 -3.95 10.59
C GLN A 55 25.15 -3.81 9.83
N GLU A 56 25.80 -4.93 9.50
CA GLU A 56 26.99 -4.96 8.65
C GLU A 56 26.68 -4.41 7.24
N ALA A 57 25.61 -4.91 6.62
CA ALA A 57 25.18 -4.46 5.28
C ALA A 57 24.75 -2.98 5.24
N LEU A 58 24.29 -2.41 6.34
CA LEU A 58 24.05 -0.96 6.44
C LEU A 58 25.35 -0.18 6.52
N THR A 59 26.37 -0.75 7.18
CA THR A 59 27.68 -0.10 7.39
C THR A 59 28.50 -0.08 6.10
N ASP A 60 28.48 -1.17 5.32
CA ASP A 60 29.22 -1.30 4.07
C ASP A 60 28.41 -0.85 2.82
N GLY A 61 27.14 -0.48 3.00
CA GLY A 61 26.25 -0.01 1.95
C GLY A 61 25.63 -1.11 1.07
N SER A 62 25.77 -2.38 1.44
CA SER A 62 25.26 -3.53 0.66
C SER A 62 23.81 -3.92 0.96
N ILE A 63 23.10 -3.18 1.80
CA ILE A 63 21.75 -3.52 2.29
C ILE A 63 20.77 -3.90 1.16
N LEU A 64 20.81 -3.22 0.02
CA LEU A 64 19.93 -3.49 -1.11
C LEU A 64 20.18 -4.89 -1.73
N SER A 65 21.38 -5.45 -1.58
CA SER A 65 21.69 -6.79 -2.07
C SER A 65 20.96 -7.89 -1.29
N LEU A 66 20.57 -7.62 -0.05
CA LEU A 66 19.84 -8.53 0.84
C LEU A 66 18.33 -8.54 0.58
N LEU A 67 17.82 -7.50 -0.09
CA LEU A 67 16.38 -7.31 -0.29
C LEU A 67 15.91 -7.88 -1.63
N ASN A 68 14.66 -8.36 -1.66
CA ASN A 68 14.00 -8.70 -2.91
C ASN A 68 13.77 -7.44 -3.73
N TRP A 69 14.22 -7.45 -4.98
CA TRP A 69 13.74 -6.54 -6.00
C TRP A 69 12.61 -7.21 -6.77
N ILE A 70 11.42 -6.64 -6.73
CA ILE A 70 10.22 -7.17 -7.36
C ILE A 70 9.84 -6.23 -8.50
N PRO A 71 10.00 -6.65 -9.78
CA PRO A 71 9.46 -5.91 -10.91
C PRO A 71 7.95 -5.74 -10.74
N VAL A 72 7.45 -4.53 -10.98
CA VAL A 72 6.03 -4.24 -10.83
C VAL A 72 5.30 -4.24 -12.17
N GLU A 73 3.99 -4.42 -12.11
CA GLU A 73 3.09 -4.35 -13.26
C GLU A 73 1.88 -3.49 -12.89
N ASP A 74 1.38 -2.70 -13.84
CA ASP A 74 0.18 -1.89 -13.65
C ASP A 74 -1.01 -2.77 -13.27
N GLY A 75 -1.79 -2.31 -12.29
CA GLY A 75 -2.95 -3.06 -11.80
C GLY A 75 -2.61 -4.21 -10.85
N LYS A 76 -1.36 -4.43 -10.47
CA LYS A 76 -0.99 -5.40 -9.42
C LYS A 76 -0.98 -4.77 -8.04
N ALA A 77 -1.36 -5.58 -7.06
CA ALA A 77 -1.33 -5.23 -5.64
C ALA A 77 -0.20 -5.98 -4.92
N TYR A 78 0.46 -5.28 -4.01
CA TYR A 78 1.53 -5.80 -3.17
C TYR A 78 1.19 -5.53 -1.71
N TYR A 79 0.99 -6.61 -0.94
CA TYR A 79 0.71 -6.50 0.49
C TYR A 79 2.03 -6.48 1.27
N ILE A 80 2.14 -5.55 2.20
CA ILE A 80 3.34 -5.32 2.99
C ILE A 80 2.97 -5.43 4.47
N PRO A 81 3.28 -6.56 5.11
CA PRO A 81 3.11 -6.72 6.55
C PRO A 81 3.94 -5.72 7.34
N ALA A 82 3.42 -5.30 8.50
CA ALA A 82 4.18 -4.47 9.43
C ALA A 82 5.51 -5.13 9.81
N GLY A 83 6.60 -4.36 9.78
CA GLY A 83 7.97 -4.84 10.04
C GLY A 83 8.75 -5.24 8.79
N THR A 84 8.09 -5.38 7.65
CA THR A 84 8.78 -5.68 6.40
C THR A 84 9.59 -4.46 5.94
N VAL A 85 10.86 -4.68 5.63
CA VAL A 85 11.70 -3.65 5.01
C VAL A 85 11.29 -3.47 3.55
N HIS A 86 10.89 -2.24 3.16
CA HIS A 86 10.36 -2.00 1.82
C HIS A 86 10.68 -0.60 1.29
N ALA A 87 10.69 -0.45 -0.03
CA ALA A 87 10.80 0.85 -0.69
C ALA A 87 10.18 0.82 -2.08
N ILE A 88 9.57 1.94 -2.47
CA ILE A 88 9.12 2.16 -3.85
C ILE A 88 10.35 2.57 -4.68
N GLY A 89 10.61 1.86 -5.78
CA GLY A 89 11.64 2.21 -6.74
C GLY A 89 11.27 3.44 -7.57
N LYS A 90 12.26 3.95 -8.30
CA LYS A 90 12.03 5.05 -9.24
C LYS A 90 11.06 4.60 -10.34
N GLY A 91 10.20 5.52 -10.79
CA GLY A 91 9.28 5.30 -11.89
C GLY A 91 8.04 4.48 -11.55
N VAL A 92 7.72 4.29 -10.27
CA VAL A 92 6.51 3.60 -9.81
C VAL A 92 5.54 4.60 -9.17
N VAL A 93 4.29 4.56 -9.61
CA VAL A 93 3.17 5.31 -9.00
C VAL A 93 2.21 4.31 -8.36
N VAL A 94 1.89 4.50 -7.10
CA VAL A 94 1.01 3.60 -6.35
C VAL A 94 -0.16 4.34 -5.70
N CYS A 95 -1.28 3.64 -5.57
CA CYS A 95 -2.30 3.93 -4.58
C CYS A 95 -1.98 3.11 -3.33
N GLU A 96 -1.60 3.80 -2.25
CA GLU A 96 -1.22 3.17 -0.99
C GLU A 96 -2.41 3.17 -0.03
N ILE A 97 -2.82 2.00 0.42
CA ILE A 97 -3.81 1.80 1.47
C ILE A 97 -3.07 1.24 2.69
N GLN A 98 -3.16 1.93 3.81
CA GLN A 98 -2.45 1.55 5.03
C GLN A 98 -3.31 1.73 6.27
N GLN A 99 -2.94 1.06 7.37
CA GLN A 99 -3.48 1.39 8.68
C GLN A 99 -3.10 2.82 9.08
N SER A 100 -3.97 3.50 9.83
CA SER A 100 -3.73 4.86 10.30
C SER A 100 -2.60 4.88 11.33
N SER A 101 -1.38 5.04 10.86
CA SER A 101 -0.16 5.26 11.66
C SER A 101 0.85 6.06 10.85
N ASN A 102 1.47 7.03 11.51
CA ASN A 102 2.56 7.82 10.95
C ASN A 102 3.95 7.25 11.28
N CYS A 103 3.98 6.10 11.98
CA CYS A 103 5.23 5.51 12.43
C CYS A 103 5.99 4.89 11.25
N THR A 104 7.07 5.55 10.85
CA THR A 104 8.00 5.09 9.81
C THR A 104 9.42 5.21 10.34
N TYR A 105 10.15 4.09 10.45
CA TYR A 105 11.56 4.10 10.78
C TYR A 105 12.39 3.96 9.51
N ARG A 106 13.05 5.06 9.13
CA ARG A 106 13.89 5.10 7.94
C ARG A 106 15.21 4.41 8.22
N LEU A 107 15.41 3.26 7.54
CA LEU A 107 16.62 2.44 7.66
C LEU A 107 17.73 2.92 6.74
N TYR A 108 17.39 3.29 5.50
CA TYR A 108 18.30 3.70 4.45
C TYR A 108 17.60 4.70 3.52
N ASP A 109 18.32 5.66 2.98
CA ASP A 109 17.76 6.72 2.12
C ASP A 109 18.60 7.01 0.88
N TYR A 110 19.35 6.04 0.38
CA TYR A 110 20.15 6.16 -0.85
C TYR A 110 21.13 7.35 -0.84
N ASP A 111 21.60 7.76 0.34
CA ASP A 111 22.46 8.94 0.55
C ASP A 111 21.93 10.25 -0.05
N ARG A 112 20.59 10.33 -0.26
CA ARG A 112 19.96 11.50 -0.85
C ARG A 112 20.05 12.72 0.06
N THR A 113 20.21 13.86 -0.58
CA THR A 113 20.14 15.17 0.07
C THR A 113 18.97 15.97 -0.50
N ASP A 114 18.43 16.87 0.30
CA ASP A 114 17.50 17.89 -0.16
C ASP A 114 18.23 18.96 -1.01
N ARG A 115 17.48 19.92 -1.54
CA ARG A 115 18.05 21.04 -2.33
C ARG A 115 19.06 21.92 -1.55
N TYR A 116 19.13 21.76 -0.24
CA TYR A 116 20.06 22.49 0.64
C TYR A 116 21.25 21.62 1.09
N GLY A 117 21.35 20.37 0.61
CA GLY A 117 22.41 19.43 0.98
C GLY A 117 22.16 18.65 2.27
N ASN A 118 20.99 18.79 2.90
CA ASN A 118 20.68 18.07 4.13
C ASN A 118 20.22 16.65 3.85
N ARG A 119 20.72 15.68 4.61
CA ARG A 119 20.23 14.29 4.60
C ARG A 119 19.01 14.16 5.50
N ARG A 120 18.07 13.27 5.13
CA ARG A 120 16.97 12.90 6.02
C ARG A 120 17.49 12.09 7.20
N GLN A 121 16.87 12.27 8.36
CA GLN A 121 17.22 11.50 9.55
C GLN A 121 16.93 10.02 9.34
N LEU A 122 17.90 9.17 9.66
CA LEU A 122 17.76 7.73 9.74
C LEU A 122 17.41 7.31 11.18
N HIS A 123 16.69 6.19 11.30
CA HIS A 123 16.25 5.63 12.58
C HIS A 123 16.77 4.18 12.72
N VAL A 124 18.05 3.96 12.40
CA VAL A 124 18.65 2.62 12.23
C VAL A 124 18.41 1.73 13.44
N GLU A 125 18.75 2.18 14.65
CA GLU A 125 18.59 1.36 15.86
C GLU A 125 17.12 0.97 16.11
N LYS A 126 16.21 1.93 15.97
CA LYS A 126 14.79 1.68 16.13
C LYS A 126 14.27 0.71 15.06
N ALA A 127 14.72 0.85 13.82
CA ALA A 127 14.37 -0.05 12.73
C ALA A 127 14.85 -1.48 12.96
N LEU A 128 16.13 -1.63 13.37
CA LEU A 128 16.73 -2.93 13.71
C LEU A 128 16.05 -3.66 14.87
N GLU A 129 15.36 -2.95 15.77
CA GLU A 129 14.63 -3.56 16.87
C GLU A 129 13.25 -4.11 16.48
N VAL A 130 12.68 -3.62 15.40
CA VAL A 130 11.26 -3.83 15.05
C VAL A 130 11.03 -4.47 13.68
N MET A 131 12.09 -4.65 12.89
CA MET A 131 11.95 -5.28 11.58
C MET A 131 11.74 -6.78 11.69
N ASP A 132 11.08 -7.33 10.66
CA ASP A 132 10.99 -8.76 10.44
C ASP A 132 12.24 -9.23 9.69
N TYR A 133 13.03 -10.11 10.31
CA TYR A 133 14.26 -10.66 9.77
C TYR A 133 14.05 -11.92 8.92
N HIS A 134 12.82 -12.43 8.85
CA HIS A 134 12.54 -13.62 8.07
C HIS A 134 12.55 -13.33 6.57
N ARG A 135 12.81 -14.36 5.80
CA ARG A 135 12.61 -14.32 4.36
C ARG A 135 11.21 -13.88 4.04
N TYR A 136 11.09 -12.88 3.17
CA TYR A 136 9.79 -12.42 2.71
C TYR A 136 9.34 -13.22 1.49
N GLU A 137 8.13 -13.72 1.57
CA GLU A 137 7.41 -14.29 0.43
C GLU A 137 6.18 -13.43 0.18
N LEU A 138 6.01 -13.00 -1.09
CA LEU A 138 4.84 -12.21 -1.45
C LEU A 138 3.58 -13.02 -1.16
N PRO A 139 2.70 -12.56 -0.26
CA PRO A 139 1.46 -13.25 0.04
C PRO A 139 0.63 -13.40 -1.23
N GLN A 140 0.26 -14.63 -1.55
CA GLN A 140 -0.66 -14.93 -2.63
C GLN A 140 -2.07 -14.89 -2.05
N PHE A 141 -2.80 -13.83 -2.32
CA PHE A 141 -4.24 -13.85 -2.10
C PHE A 141 -4.86 -14.76 -3.16
N GLN A 142 -5.76 -15.65 -2.74
CA GLN A 142 -6.52 -16.43 -3.72
C GLN A 142 -7.17 -15.45 -4.68
N ASP A 143 -7.08 -15.76 -5.98
CA ASP A 143 -7.61 -14.86 -7.04
C ASP A 143 -9.15 -14.89 -7.01
N GLU A 144 -9.72 -14.25 -5.99
CA GLU A 144 -11.15 -14.08 -5.83
C GLU A 144 -11.61 -12.99 -6.79
N THR A 145 -11.83 -13.39 -8.04
CA THR A 145 -12.34 -12.50 -9.08
C THR A 145 -13.79 -12.84 -9.39
N VAL A 146 -14.66 -11.85 -9.30
CA VAL A 146 -16.08 -11.93 -9.70
C VAL A 146 -16.26 -11.12 -10.96
N VAL A 147 -16.65 -11.79 -12.05
CA VAL A 147 -16.93 -11.15 -13.34
C VAL A 147 -18.45 -11.05 -13.53
N LYS A 148 -18.95 -9.86 -13.84
CA LYS A 148 -20.31 -9.52 -14.20
C LYS A 148 -20.33 -8.82 -15.57
N ASP A 149 -21.49 -8.65 -16.17
CA ASP A 149 -21.62 -8.03 -17.50
C ASP A 149 -21.10 -6.58 -17.52
N THR A 150 -21.22 -5.87 -16.41
CA THR A 150 -20.92 -4.43 -16.31
C THR A 150 -19.76 -4.10 -15.38
N TYR A 151 -19.19 -5.07 -14.69
CA TYR A 151 -18.03 -4.86 -13.85
C TYR A 151 -17.28 -6.15 -13.53
N THR A 152 -16.01 -5.99 -13.18
CA THR A 152 -15.18 -7.04 -12.55
C THR A 152 -14.76 -6.57 -11.17
N CYS A 153 -14.96 -7.43 -10.16
CA CYS A 153 -14.47 -7.20 -8.80
C CYS A 153 -13.35 -8.21 -8.51
N ARG A 154 -12.22 -7.72 -8.02
CA ARG A 154 -11.07 -8.54 -7.62
C ARG A 154 -10.59 -8.16 -6.23
N ILE A 155 -10.43 -9.14 -5.33
CA ILE A 155 -9.79 -8.92 -4.03
C ILE A 155 -8.30 -8.65 -4.26
N LEU A 156 -7.82 -7.52 -3.75
CA LEU A 156 -6.42 -7.09 -3.86
C LEU A 156 -5.59 -7.51 -2.66
N SER A 157 -6.18 -7.41 -1.47
CA SER A 157 -5.56 -7.83 -0.21
C SER A 157 -6.62 -8.03 0.86
N ARG A 158 -6.32 -8.96 1.77
CA ARG A 158 -7.16 -9.22 2.96
C ARG A 158 -6.25 -9.49 4.14
N CYS A 159 -6.46 -8.78 5.23
CA CYS A 159 -5.78 -9.02 6.49
C CYS A 159 -6.75 -8.82 7.66
N LYS A 160 -6.28 -9.02 8.87
CA LYS A 160 -7.10 -8.81 10.10
C LYS A 160 -7.66 -7.38 10.22
N TYR A 161 -7.12 -6.41 9.51
CA TYR A 161 -7.33 -4.98 9.77
C TYR A 161 -8.05 -4.27 8.64
N PHE A 162 -7.98 -4.80 7.43
CA PHE A 162 -8.70 -4.29 6.27
C PHE A 162 -8.74 -5.31 5.13
N GLU A 163 -9.74 -5.15 4.30
CA GLU A 163 -9.85 -5.80 3.01
C GLU A 163 -9.91 -4.73 1.92
N CYS A 164 -9.17 -4.96 0.83
CA CYS A 164 -9.19 -4.09 -0.35
C CYS A 164 -9.65 -4.87 -1.57
N ALA A 165 -10.56 -4.28 -2.33
CA ALA A 165 -11.04 -4.81 -3.61
C ALA A 165 -10.99 -3.75 -4.71
N SER A 166 -10.60 -4.14 -5.92
CA SER A 166 -10.74 -3.34 -7.12
C SER A 166 -12.06 -3.64 -7.81
N TYR A 167 -12.77 -2.60 -8.22
CA TYR A 167 -13.96 -2.65 -9.06
C TYR A 167 -13.67 -1.96 -10.39
N GLN A 168 -13.46 -2.75 -11.44
CA GLN A 168 -13.38 -2.24 -12.81
C GLN A 168 -14.79 -2.22 -13.39
N ILE A 169 -15.33 -1.02 -13.61
CA ILE A 169 -16.73 -0.79 -13.97
C ILE A 169 -16.80 -0.27 -15.40
N HIS A 170 -17.64 -0.92 -16.23
CA HIS A 170 -17.98 -0.53 -17.59
C HIS A 170 -19.51 -0.45 -17.73
N GLY A 171 -20.13 0.46 -16.99
CA GLY A 171 -21.58 0.61 -16.87
C GLY A 171 -22.00 0.81 -15.43
N THR A 172 -22.57 -0.19 -14.76
CA THR A 172 -23.11 -0.05 -13.41
C THR A 172 -22.63 -1.18 -12.49
N ALA A 173 -22.23 -0.85 -11.27
CA ALA A 173 -21.93 -1.80 -10.20
C ALA A 173 -22.65 -1.42 -8.91
N GLU A 174 -23.23 -2.41 -8.23
CA GLU A 174 -23.63 -2.26 -6.82
C GLU A 174 -22.44 -2.61 -5.94
N LEU A 175 -21.96 -1.64 -5.18
CA LEU A 175 -20.90 -1.83 -4.19
C LEU A 175 -21.48 -2.41 -2.90
N PRO A 176 -20.73 -3.26 -2.18
CA PRO A 176 -21.22 -3.85 -0.95
C PRO A 176 -21.54 -2.78 0.12
N ALA A 177 -22.51 -3.10 0.95
CA ALA A 177 -22.88 -2.29 2.09
C ALA A 177 -22.36 -2.97 3.36
N TYR A 178 -21.70 -2.22 4.20
CA TYR A 178 -21.20 -2.68 5.49
C TYR A 178 -21.97 -2.00 6.63
N SER A 179 -22.34 -2.79 7.61
CA SER A 179 -23.11 -2.31 8.79
C SER A 179 -22.26 -2.27 10.07
N ASP A 180 -21.07 -2.84 10.04
CA ASP A 180 -20.16 -3.00 11.18
C ASP A 180 -19.01 -2.01 11.15
N SER A 181 -18.64 -1.48 9.98
CA SER A 181 -17.59 -0.48 9.83
C SER A 181 -17.83 0.43 8.64
N PHE A 182 -17.05 1.49 8.54
CA PHE A 182 -17.00 2.35 7.37
C PHE A 182 -16.25 1.67 6.21
N SER A 183 -16.43 2.21 5.02
CA SER A 183 -15.56 1.92 3.88
C SER A 183 -14.99 3.20 3.28
N SER A 184 -13.89 3.03 2.54
CA SER A 184 -13.27 4.08 1.73
C SER A 184 -13.32 3.67 0.27
N LEU A 185 -13.62 4.63 -0.61
CA LEU A 185 -13.55 4.48 -2.05
C LEU A 185 -12.52 5.44 -2.61
N VAL A 186 -11.63 4.97 -3.47
CA VAL A 186 -10.66 5.80 -4.20
C VAL A 186 -10.81 5.53 -5.69
N CYS A 187 -11.05 6.58 -6.48
CA CYS A 187 -11.06 6.46 -7.93
C CYS A 187 -9.62 6.50 -8.47
N VAL A 188 -9.17 5.37 -9.02
CA VAL A 188 -7.81 5.24 -9.55
C VAL A 188 -7.75 5.35 -11.07
N LYS A 189 -8.89 5.19 -11.77
CA LYS A 189 -8.99 5.34 -13.24
C LYS A 189 -10.38 5.77 -13.66
N GLY A 190 -10.47 6.59 -14.71
CA GLY A 190 -11.73 6.99 -15.32
C GLY A 190 -12.56 7.96 -14.49
N SER A 191 -13.88 7.92 -14.64
CA SER A 191 -14.83 8.80 -13.96
C SER A 191 -16.22 8.18 -13.92
N GLY A 192 -17.09 8.73 -13.08
CA GLY A 192 -18.46 8.24 -13.00
C GLY A 192 -19.32 9.02 -12.01
N THR A 193 -20.40 8.38 -11.58
CA THR A 193 -21.34 8.93 -10.59
C THR A 193 -21.64 7.86 -9.54
N LEU A 194 -21.52 8.23 -8.28
CA LEU A 194 -22.04 7.45 -7.15
C LEU A 194 -23.48 7.87 -6.86
N TYR A 195 -24.31 6.88 -6.56
CA TYR A 195 -25.68 7.06 -6.13
C TYR A 195 -25.91 6.37 -4.80
N LYS A 196 -26.50 7.10 -3.87
CA LYS A 196 -26.94 6.56 -2.57
C LYS A 196 -28.31 7.18 -2.24
N GLN A 197 -29.36 6.37 -2.22
CA GLN A 197 -30.74 6.86 -2.13
C GLN A 197 -31.03 7.90 -3.21
N ASP A 198 -31.49 9.10 -2.86
CA ASP A 198 -31.79 10.21 -3.76
C ASP A 198 -30.58 11.11 -4.04
N GLU A 199 -29.44 10.84 -3.41
CA GLU A 199 -28.21 11.61 -3.59
C GLU A 199 -27.37 11.05 -4.73
N LYS A 200 -26.71 11.95 -5.45
CA LYS A 200 -25.74 11.61 -6.50
C LYS A 200 -24.49 12.49 -6.37
N MET A 201 -23.34 11.90 -6.64
CA MET A 201 -22.05 12.57 -6.58
C MET A 201 -21.19 12.14 -7.77
N GLN A 202 -20.74 13.08 -8.57
CA GLN A 202 -19.78 12.82 -9.65
C GLN A 202 -18.38 12.63 -9.07
N PHE A 203 -17.58 11.80 -9.74
CA PHE A 203 -16.20 11.56 -9.36
C PHE A 203 -15.29 11.36 -10.58
N SER A 204 -14.01 11.56 -10.36
CA SER A 204 -12.93 11.36 -11.34
C SER A 204 -11.68 10.81 -10.66
N VAL A 205 -10.66 10.48 -11.45
CA VAL A 205 -9.36 10.02 -10.94
C VAL A 205 -8.81 10.95 -9.87
N GLY A 206 -8.41 10.37 -8.74
CA GLY A 206 -7.86 11.06 -7.56
C GLY A 206 -8.88 11.39 -6.50
N ASP A 207 -10.19 11.30 -6.79
CA ASP A 207 -11.22 11.50 -5.78
C ASP A 207 -11.27 10.33 -4.81
N SER A 208 -11.50 10.65 -3.53
CA SER A 208 -11.68 9.67 -2.47
C SER A 208 -12.88 10.00 -1.62
N PHE A 209 -13.59 8.95 -1.17
CA PHE A 209 -14.83 9.07 -0.42
C PHE A 209 -14.76 8.24 0.85
N PHE A 210 -15.16 8.86 1.94
CA PHE A 210 -15.46 8.16 3.18
C PHE A 210 -16.94 7.75 3.17
N VAL A 211 -17.21 6.47 3.30
CA VAL A 211 -18.55 5.91 3.33
C VAL A 211 -18.86 5.44 4.75
N PRO A 212 -19.68 6.19 5.52
CA PRO A 212 -20.08 5.76 6.86
C PRO A 212 -20.82 4.43 6.83
N CYS A 213 -20.71 3.66 7.91
CA CYS A 213 -21.47 2.44 8.06
C CYS A 213 -22.97 2.75 8.14
N SER A 214 -23.72 2.24 7.18
CA SER A 214 -25.17 2.46 7.11
C SER A 214 -25.94 1.23 6.67
N GLY A 215 -25.22 0.20 6.20
CA GLY A 215 -25.83 -0.98 5.59
C GLY A 215 -26.52 -0.70 4.24
N GLU A 216 -26.42 0.53 3.72
CA GLU A 216 -27.02 0.94 2.47
C GLU A 216 -26.04 0.78 1.32
N LYS A 217 -26.49 0.11 0.26
CA LYS A 217 -25.70 -0.08 -0.94
C LYS A 217 -25.46 1.24 -1.67
N ILE A 218 -24.29 1.35 -2.28
CA ILE A 218 -23.93 2.41 -3.19
C ILE A 218 -23.91 1.84 -4.60
N ARG A 219 -24.56 2.51 -5.55
CA ARG A 219 -24.46 2.21 -6.96
C ARG A 219 -23.44 3.16 -7.59
N ALA A 220 -22.43 2.58 -8.24
CA ALA A 220 -21.47 3.31 -9.05
C ALA A 220 -21.83 3.11 -10.53
N GLU A 221 -21.78 4.18 -11.34
CA GLU A 221 -22.08 4.17 -12.76
C GLU A 221 -20.99 4.95 -13.51
N GLY A 222 -20.39 4.35 -14.54
CA GLY A 222 -19.36 4.98 -15.34
C GLY A 222 -18.44 4.00 -16.06
N ASP A 223 -17.33 4.53 -16.59
CA ASP A 223 -16.18 3.77 -17.06
C ASP A 223 -14.98 4.15 -16.17
N CYS A 224 -14.73 3.32 -15.17
CA CYS A 224 -13.82 3.67 -14.09
C CYS A 224 -13.27 2.45 -13.35
N GLU A 225 -12.23 2.70 -12.55
CA GLU A 225 -11.74 1.75 -11.55
C GLU A 225 -11.76 2.38 -10.16
N LEU A 226 -12.43 1.72 -9.24
CA LEU A 226 -12.55 2.11 -7.84
C LEU A 226 -11.83 1.08 -6.95
N ILE A 227 -11.01 1.56 -6.03
CA ILE A 227 -10.51 0.73 -4.92
C ILE A 227 -11.43 0.95 -3.72
N LEU A 228 -12.11 -0.13 -3.32
CA LEU A 228 -12.92 -0.15 -2.11
C LEU A 228 -12.12 -0.79 -1.00
N THR A 229 -12.04 -0.10 0.14
CA THR A 229 -11.40 -0.61 1.36
C THR A 229 -12.40 -0.61 2.50
N HIS A 230 -12.43 -1.67 3.26
CA HIS A 230 -13.31 -1.84 4.42
C HIS A 230 -12.52 -2.46 5.59
N ILE A 231 -12.92 -2.21 6.86
CA ILE A 231 -12.27 -2.65 8.10
C ILE A 231 -13.10 -3.74 8.77
#